data_8f85b9d87c184bc4834aba5f21af4caf
#
_entry.id   8f85b9d87c184bc4834aba5f21af4caf
#
_cell.length_a   1.000
_cell.length_b   1.000
_cell.length_c   1.000
_cell.angle_alpha   90.00
_cell.angle_beta   90.00
_cell.angle_gamma   90.00
#
_symmetry.space_group_name_H-M   'P 1'
#
loop_
_entity.id
_entity.type
_entity.pdbx_description
1 polymer ?
#
loop_
_entity_poly.entity_id
_entity_poly.type
_entity_poly.pdbx_seq_one_letter_code
_entity_poly.pdbx_strand_id
1 'polypeptide(L)'
;MWYMSERGGLDLPLANQEIKVGGSKAVVTLSTGEQLSFFGDTTVCVNDGLATLVNTKDTLNFMKSNHPVVADNSYNVIQIPRGGEYIVRLEDGTTVYLNSESELRIPVHFGKGERLVWLTGEAYFSVKHEKDRKFVVRTNKADIAVLGTEFGVRVYLEEDELLTTLVKGSVEVKSDHDIHRIVPGEQATVAVSYTHHRAHETLA
;
A
#
# COMPACT_ATOMS: atom_id res chain seq x y z
N MET A 1 63.46 -32.91 -9.01
CA MET A 1 63.05 -31.85 -8.10
C MET A 1 61.71 -31.33 -8.59
N TRP A 2 60.62 -31.88 -8.01
CA TRP A 2 59.27 -31.57 -8.43
C TRP A 2 58.67 -30.58 -7.44
N TYR A 3 58.17 -29.43 -7.90
CA TYR A 3 57.51 -28.43 -7.10
C TYR A 3 55.99 -28.66 -7.21
N MET A 4 55.37 -29.09 -6.14
CA MET A 4 53.88 -29.14 -6.03
C MET A 4 53.39 -27.76 -5.60
N SER A 5 52.63 -27.14 -6.45
CA SER A 5 51.86 -25.92 -6.15
C SER A 5 50.55 -26.33 -5.47
N GLU A 6 50.43 -26.03 -4.19
CA GLU A 6 49.13 -26.10 -3.48
C GLU A 6 48.23 -24.98 -3.93
N ARG A 7 47.11 -25.29 -4.53
CA ARG A 7 46.02 -24.37 -4.76
C ARG A 7 45.24 -24.22 -3.45
N GLY A 8 45.47 -23.16 -2.72
CA GLY A 8 44.63 -22.74 -1.62
C GLY A 8 43.23 -22.40 -2.12
N GLY A 9 42.26 -23.23 -1.89
CA GLY A 9 40.85 -22.94 -2.06
C GLY A 9 40.43 -21.88 -1.02
N LEU A 10 40.02 -20.73 -1.48
CA LEU A 10 39.31 -19.78 -0.63
C LEU A 10 37.90 -20.33 -0.38
N ASP A 11 37.74 -21.03 0.74
CA ASP A 11 36.41 -21.29 1.31
C ASP A 11 35.83 -19.97 1.81
N LEU A 12 35.04 -19.34 0.94
CA LEU A 12 34.15 -18.26 1.35
C LEU A 12 33.02 -18.90 2.17
N PRO A 13 32.79 -18.48 3.41
CA PRO A 13 31.65 -18.97 4.17
C PRO A 13 30.38 -18.54 3.44
N LEU A 14 29.63 -19.50 2.92
CA LEU A 14 28.23 -19.29 2.51
C LEU A 14 27.50 -18.84 3.78
N ALA A 15 27.27 -17.54 3.89
CA ALA A 15 26.37 -17.01 4.91
C ALA A 15 25.01 -17.67 4.69
N ASN A 16 24.64 -18.61 5.55
CA ASN A 16 23.28 -19.11 5.66
C ASN A 16 22.41 -17.90 6.04
N GLN A 17 21.91 -17.17 5.04
CA GLN A 17 20.80 -16.27 5.22
C GLN A 17 19.58 -17.16 5.44
N GLU A 18 19.21 -17.38 6.71
CA GLU A 18 17.91 -17.92 7.03
C GLU A 18 16.85 -17.06 6.35
N ILE A 19 16.17 -17.61 5.36
CA ILE A 19 14.98 -17.00 4.76
C ILE A 19 13.92 -16.99 5.86
N LYS A 20 13.80 -15.86 6.56
CA LYS A 20 12.72 -15.68 7.53
C LYS A 20 11.41 -15.66 6.76
N VAL A 21 10.53 -16.58 7.11
CA VAL A 21 9.14 -16.57 6.62
C VAL A 21 8.52 -15.21 6.90
N GLY A 22 7.81 -14.65 5.91
CA GLY A 22 7.03 -13.43 6.07
C GLY A 22 6.07 -13.54 7.25
N GLY A 23 5.82 -12.45 7.93
CA GLY A 23 4.94 -12.43 9.10
C GLY A 23 4.24 -11.10 9.27
N SER A 24 3.24 -11.07 10.16
CA SER A 24 2.46 -9.86 10.44
C SER A 24 3.35 -8.80 11.06
N LYS A 25 3.65 -7.76 10.28
CA LYS A 25 4.49 -6.62 10.68
C LYS A 25 3.94 -5.34 10.07
N ALA A 26 3.69 -4.35 10.91
CA ALA A 26 3.29 -3.02 10.46
C ALA A 26 3.86 -1.94 11.38
N VAL A 27 4.17 -0.80 10.80
CA VAL A 27 4.50 0.44 11.52
C VAL A 27 3.41 1.45 11.19
N VAL A 28 2.78 2.00 12.20
CA VAL A 28 1.70 2.98 12.05
C VAL A 28 2.16 4.31 12.63
N THR A 29 2.15 5.34 11.81
CA THR A 29 2.35 6.72 12.25
C THR A 29 1.00 7.40 12.32
N LEU A 30 0.58 7.78 13.52
CA LEU A 30 -0.67 8.48 13.77
C LEU A 30 -0.60 9.93 13.30
N SER A 31 -1.75 10.54 13.10
CA SER A 31 -1.87 11.97 12.75
C SER A 31 -1.27 12.91 13.79
N THR A 32 -1.10 12.45 15.02
CA THR A 32 -0.42 13.14 16.13
C THR A 32 1.11 13.10 15.99
N GLY A 33 1.65 12.26 15.08
CA GLY A 33 3.07 11.99 14.93
C GLY A 33 3.58 10.83 15.78
N GLU A 34 2.75 10.25 16.64
CA GLU A 34 3.09 9.06 17.42
C GLU A 34 3.28 7.86 16.49
N GLN A 35 4.34 7.07 16.73
CA GLN A 35 4.65 5.89 15.94
C GLN A 35 4.46 4.62 16.77
N LEU A 36 3.69 3.69 16.24
CA LEU A 36 3.37 2.40 16.83
C LEU A 36 3.89 1.27 15.93
N SER A 37 4.53 0.27 16.53
CA SER A 37 5.03 -0.89 15.81
C SER A 37 4.28 -2.15 16.25
N PHE A 38 3.76 -2.88 15.29
CA PHE A 38 3.01 -4.12 15.48
C PHE A 38 3.79 -5.29 14.89
N PHE A 39 4.11 -6.28 15.72
CA PHE A 39 4.84 -7.48 15.33
C PHE A 39 4.18 -8.71 15.95
N GLY A 40 3.71 -9.63 15.10
CA GLY A 40 3.05 -10.86 15.55
C GLY A 40 1.70 -10.63 16.23
N ASP A 41 1.31 -11.57 17.08
CA ASP A 41 0.00 -11.63 17.75
C ASP A 41 -0.08 -10.65 18.95
N THR A 42 -0.02 -9.36 18.68
CA THR A 42 -0.13 -8.34 19.73
C THR A 42 -1.54 -7.74 19.75
N THR A 43 -2.23 -7.79 20.87
CA THR A 43 -3.51 -7.08 21.04
C THR A 43 -3.25 -5.76 21.76
N VAL A 44 -3.51 -4.65 21.08
CA VAL A 44 -3.31 -3.30 21.58
C VAL A 44 -4.52 -2.45 21.21
N CYS A 45 -4.98 -1.65 22.17
CA CYS A 45 -5.99 -0.62 21.92
C CYS A 45 -5.33 0.75 22.18
N VAL A 46 -5.30 1.59 21.16
CA VAL A 46 -4.77 2.95 21.25
C VAL A 46 -5.89 3.92 20.94
N ASN A 47 -6.04 4.92 21.80
CA ASN A 47 -6.97 6.02 21.59
C ASN A 47 -6.18 7.32 21.77
N ASP A 48 -5.91 8.01 20.66
CA ASP A 48 -5.19 9.29 20.66
C ASP A 48 -6.11 10.51 20.78
N GLY A 49 -7.41 10.27 21.06
CA GLY A 49 -8.44 11.32 21.10
C GLY A 49 -9.02 11.67 19.72
N LEU A 50 -8.40 11.23 18.64
CA LEU A 50 -8.83 11.47 17.26
C LEU A 50 -9.31 10.20 16.57
N ALA A 51 -8.63 9.09 16.82
CA ALA A 51 -8.97 7.77 16.32
C ALA A 51 -8.84 6.71 17.41
N THR A 52 -9.61 5.64 17.30
CA THR A 52 -9.43 4.43 18.12
C THR A 52 -8.91 3.32 17.20
N LEU A 53 -7.72 2.83 17.51
CA LEU A 53 -7.08 1.73 16.83
C LEU A 53 -7.13 0.50 17.72
N VAL A 54 -7.62 -0.60 17.18
CA VAL A 54 -7.60 -1.90 17.85
C VAL A 54 -6.84 -2.87 16.99
N ASN A 55 -5.66 -3.25 17.44
CA ASN A 55 -4.91 -4.32 16.81
C ASN A 55 -5.30 -5.66 17.42
N THR A 56 -5.61 -6.64 16.58
CA THR A 56 -5.94 -8.01 17.00
C THR A 56 -5.22 -8.97 16.05
N LYS A 57 -4.20 -9.65 16.55
CA LYS A 57 -3.33 -10.54 15.76
C LYS A 57 -2.68 -9.78 14.59
N ASP A 58 -3.14 -10.04 13.37
CA ASP A 58 -2.66 -9.52 12.09
C ASP A 58 -3.55 -8.42 11.49
N THR A 59 -4.56 -8.00 12.25
CA THR A 59 -5.58 -7.05 11.77
C THR A 59 -5.61 -5.78 12.62
N LEU A 60 -5.36 -4.65 11.97
CA LEU A 60 -5.50 -3.32 12.54
C LEU A 60 -6.88 -2.73 12.18
N ASN A 61 -7.70 -2.49 13.17
CA ASN A 61 -9.03 -1.93 13.00
C ASN A 61 -9.03 -0.44 13.35
N PHE A 62 -9.36 0.41 12.39
CA PHE A 62 -9.66 1.82 12.61
C PHE A 62 -11.15 1.97 12.91
N MET A 63 -11.46 2.37 14.13
CA MET A 63 -12.84 2.53 14.58
C MET A 63 -13.30 3.96 14.36
N LYS A 64 -14.55 4.12 13.98
CA LYS A 64 -15.17 5.43 13.86
C LYS A 64 -15.18 6.15 15.21
N SER A 65 -14.56 7.31 15.27
CA SER A 65 -14.60 8.16 16.46
C SER A 65 -15.85 9.05 16.46
N ASN A 66 -16.41 9.28 17.64
CA ASN A 66 -17.51 10.22 17.83
C ASN A 66 -17.02 11.66 18.11
N HIS A 67 -15.72 11.89 18.04
CA HIS A 67 -15.16 13.22 18.28
C HIS A 67 -15.41 14.15 17.10
N PRO A 68 -15.56 15.46 17.32
CA PRO A 68 -15.75 16.43 16.26
C PRO A 68 -14.56 16.41 15.30
N VAL A 69 -14.87 16.53 14.03
CA VAL A 69 -13.94 16.51 12.90
C VAL A 69 -12.71 17.38 13.21
N VAL A 70 -11.57 16.75 13.39
CA VAL A 70 -10.26 17.42 13.39
C VAL A 70 -9.98 17.88 11.95
N ALA A 71 -9.20 18.95 11.82
CA ALA A 71 -8.90 19.60 10.54
C ALA A 71 -8.83 18.63 9.35
N ASP A 72 -9.43 18.99 8.24
CA ASP A 72 -9.61 18.20 6.99
C ASP A 72 -8.35 17.51 6.42
N ASN A 73 -7.18 17.65 7.05
CA ASN A 73 -5.89 17.20 6.56
C ASN A 73 -5.10 16.32 7.55
N SER A 74 -5.78 15.63 8.45
CA SER A 74 -5.11 14.69 9.38
C SER A 74 -5.13 13.28 8.81
N TYR A 75 -3.96 12.65 8.72
CA TYR A 75 -3.78 11.32 8.12
C TYR A 75 -3.00 10.40 9.05
N ASN A 76 -3.34 9.12 9.01
CA ASN A 76 -2.52 8.04 9.55
C ASN A 76 -1.78 7.36 8.40
N VAL A 77 -0.56 6.91 8.64
CA VAL A 77 0.28 6.23 7.66
C VAL A 77 0.61 4.84 8.18
N ILE A 78 0.29 3.81 7.39
CA ILE A 78 0.59 2.42 7.68
C ILE A 78 1.69 1.97 6.72
N GLN A 79 2.83 1.55 7.26
CA GLN A 79 3.99 1.08 6.49
C GLN A 79 4.23 -0.39 6.80
N ILE A 80 4.38 -1.18 5.75
CA ILE A 80 4.68 -2.60 5.84
C ILE A 80 6.16 -2.79 5.50
N PRO A 81 7.00 -3.22 6.46
CA PRO A 81 8.40 -3.46 6.21
C PRO A 81 8.60 -4.69 5.33
N ARG A 82 9.81 -4.84 4.81
CA ARG A 82 10.20 -5.97 3.98
C ARG A 82 9.92 -7.32 4.64
N GLY A 83 9.28 -8.22 3.89
CA GLY A 83 8.85 -9.53 4.38
C GLY A 83 7.70 -9.45 5.40
N GLY A 84 7.00 -8.32 5.46
CA GLY A 84 5.77 -8.14 6.23
C GLY A 84 4.54 -8.25 5.36
N GLU A 85 3.41 -8.52 6.01
CA GLU A 85 2.05 -8.40 5.47
C GLU A 85 1.12 -7.97 6.59
N TYR A 86 0.06 -7.24 6.28
CA TYR A 86 -0.89 -6.81 7.31
C TYR A 86 -2.28 -6.56 6.76
N ILE A 87 -3.28 -6.77 7.63
CA ILE A 87 -4.68 -6.49 7.30
C ILE A 87 -5.09 -5.20 8.00
N VAL A 88 -5.69 -4.28 7.25
CA VAL A 88 -6.21 -3.01 7.78
C VAL A 88 -7.71 -2.94 7.51
N ARG A 89 -8.51 -2.78 8.55
CA ARG A 89 -9.94 -2.52 8.44
C ARG A 89 -10.19 -1.04 8.69
N LEU A 90 -10.72 -0.36 7.70
CA LEU A 90 -11.02 1.07 7.74
C LEU A 90 -12.36 1.34 8.46
N GLU A 91 -12.58 2.60 8.86
CA GLU A 91 -13.78 3.02 9.62
C GLU A 91 -15.11 2.79 8.86
N ASP A 92 -15.07 2.74 7.53
CA ASP A 92 -16.23 2.45 6.67
C ASP A 92 -16.52 0.96 6.54
N GLY A 93 -15.65 0.09 7.08
CA GLY A 93 -15.72 -1.36 6.99
C GLY A 93 -15.01 -1.95 5.78
N THR A 94 -14.33 -1.14 4.96
CA THR A 94 -13.43 -1.61 3.89
C THR A 94 -12.25 -2.35 4.52
N THR A 95 -11.88 -3.48 3.93
CA THR A 95 -10.72 -4.27 4.34
C THR A 95 -9.62 -4.17 3.28
N VAL A 96 -8.40 -3.88 3.72
CA VAL A 96 -7.21 -3.75 2.88
C VAL A 96 -6.17 -4.76 3.34
N TYR A 97 -5.70 -5.59 2.43
CA TYR A 97 -4.59 -6.54 2.65
C TYR A 97 -3.34 -5.93 2.04
N LEU A 98 -2.42 -5.50 2.88
CA LEU A 98 -1.18 -4.85 2.48
C LEU A 98 -0.06 -5.87 2.36
N ASN A 99 0.66 -5.83 1.26
CA ASN A 99 1.84 -6.66 1.01
C ASN A 99 3.13 -5.96 1.46
N SER A 100 4.24 -6.67 1.39
CA SER A 100 5.59 -6.20 1.73
C SER A 100 5.95 -4.89 1.03
N GLU A 101 6.69 -4.02 1.74
CA GLU A 101 7.22 -2.75 1.21
C GLU A 101 6.11 -1.81 0.69
N SER A 102 4.91 -1.89 1.29
CA SER A 102 3.77 -1.06 0.95
C SER A 102 3.50 0.01 1.99
N GLU A 103 2.99 1.15 1.54
CA GLU A 103 2.52 2.25 2.36
C GLU A 103 1.07 2.59 2.01
N LEU A 104 0.22 2.60 3.02
CA LEU A 104 -1.16 3.07 2.93
C LEU A 104 -1.34 4.30 3.82
N ARG A 105 -1.71 5.42 3.20
CA ARG A 105 -2.08 6.63 3.93
C ARG A 105 -3.59 6.79 3.90
N ILE A 106 -4.18 6.95 5.07
CA ILE A 106 -5.63 7.06 5.25
C ILE A 106 -5.98 8.32 6.04
N PRO A 107 -7.07 9.02 5.73
CA PRO A 107 -7.53 10.12 6.58
C PRO A 107 -7.98 9.57 7.93
N VAL A 108 -7.90 10.41 8.97
CA VAL A 108 -8.43 10.05 10.31
C VAL A 108 -9.92 9.75 10.22
N HIS A 109 -10.64 10.52 9.39
CA HIS A 109 -12.06 10.32 9.08
C HIS A 109 -12.32 10.54 7.59
N PHE A 110 -13.13 9.68 7.01
CA PHE A 110 -13.66 9.95 5.68
C PHE A 110 -14.71 11.08 5.74
N GLY A 111 -14.45 12.17 5.02
CA GLY A 111 -15.39 13.27 4.87
C GLY A 111 -16.72 12.86 4.23
N LYS A 112 -17.58 13.85 3.95
CA LYS A 112 -18.88 13.62 3.28
C LYS A 112 -18.75 13.30 1.78
N GLY A 113 -17.59 13.60 1.17
CA GLY A 113 -17.29 13.35 -0.23
C GLY A 113 -16.80 11.94 -0.51
N GLU A 114 -15.75 11.84 -1.30
CA GLU A 114 -15.10 10.57 -1.63
C GLU A 114 -14.38 9.98 -0.41
N ARG A 115 -14.27 8.65 -0.38
CA ARG A 115 -13.45 7.91 0.57
C ARG A 115 -12.06 7.73 -0.04
N LEU A 116 -11.20 8.71 0.17
CA LEU A 116 -9.89 8.77 -0.48
C LEU A 116 -8.79 8.19 0.41
N VAL A 117 -7.99 7.31 -0.17
CA VAL A 117 -6.76 6.75 0.41
C VAL A 117 -5.60 6.86 -0.58
N TRP A 118 -4.35 6.83 -0.10
CA TRP A 118 -3.16 6.83 -0.95
C TRP A 118 -2.40 5.53 -0.77
N LEU A 119 -1.94 4.94 -1.88
CA LEU A 119 -1.19 3.70 -1.90
C LEU A 119 0.13 3.86 -2.66
N THR A 120 1.18 3.32 -2.05
CA THR A 120 2.44 2.94 -2.72
C THR A 120 2.72 1.49 -2.37
N GLY A 121 3.17 0.69 -3.34
CA GLY A 121 3.39 -0.75 -3.15
C GLY A 121 2.22 -1.60 -3.64
N GLU A 122 1.87 -2.66 -2.93
CA GLU A 122 0.86 -3.62 -3.36
C GLU A 122 -0.19 -3.86 -2.27
N ALA A 123 -1.47 -3.78 -2.66
CA ALA A 123 -2.59 -4.05 -1.79
C ALA A 123 -3.78 -4.69 -2.52
N TYR A 124 -4.51 -5.54 -1.79
CA TYR A 124 -5.82 -6.02 -2.20
C TYR A 124 -6.89 -5.35 -1.36
N PHE A 125 -7.91 -4.83 -2.03
CA PHE A 125 -9.03 -4.10 -1.43
C PHE A 125 -10.32 -4.90 -1.53
N SER A 126 -10.99 -5.09 -0.39
CA SER A 126 -12.39 -5.52 -0.32
C SER A 126 -13.22 -4.33 0.17
N VAL A 127 -13.71 -3.54 -0.79
CA VAL A 127 -14.34 -2.25 -0.50
C VAL A 127 -15.79 -2.41 -0.12
N LYS A 128 -16.18 -1.82 1.01
CA LYS A 128 -17.58 -1.75 1.45
C LYS A 128 -18.41 -0.96 0.45
N HIS A 129 -19.51 -1.55 0.00
CA HIS A 129 -20.38 -0.91 -0.98
C HIS A 129 -21.12 0.31 -0.40
N GLU A 130 -20.94 1.46 -1.05
CA GLU A 130 -21.69 2.70 -0.83
C GLU A 130 -22.07 3.31 -2.18
N LYS A 131 -23.38 3.53 -2.42
CA LYS A 131 -23.88 3.99 -3.72
C LYS A 131 -23.48 5.43 -4.05
N ASP A 132 -23.44 6.29 -3.02
CA ASP A 132 -23.31 7.75 -3.19
C ASP A 132 -21.91 8.27 -2.91
N ARG A 133 -21.00 7.40 -2.44
CA ARG A 133 -19.63 7.77 -2.08
C ARG A 133 -18.63 6.83 -2.71
N LYS A 134 -17.90 7.31 -3.70
CA LYS A 134 -16.81 6.54 -4.31
C LYS A 134 -15.71 6.28 -3.27
N PHE A 135 -15.11 5.12 -3.36
CA PHE A 135 -13.82 4.84 -2.73
C PHE A 135 -12.73 5.03 -3.78
N VAL A 136 -11.75 5.86 -3.48
CA VAL A 136 -10.69 6.22 -4.42
C VAL A 136 -9.34 5.83 -3.83
N VAL A 137 -8.61 4.99 -4.55
CA VAL A 137 -7.20 4.70 -4.28
C VAL A 137 -6.38 5.61 -5.18
N ARG A 138 -5.74 6.60 -4.59
CA ARG A 138 -4.82 7.51 -5.28
C ARG A 138 -3.42 6.97 -5.25
N THR A 139 -2.75 7.02 -6.37
CA THR A 139 -1.35 6.63 -6.52
C THR A 139 -0.57 7.73 -7.24
N ASN A 140 0.72 7.53 -7.41
CA ASN A 140 1.55 8.45 -8.21
C ASN A 140 1.33 8.32 -9.74
N LYS A 141 0.51 7.36 -10.20
CA LYS A 141 0.31 7.06 -11.64
C LYS A 141 -1.13 7.17 -12.09
N ALA A 142 -2.09 6.86 -11.22
CA ALA A 142 -3.51 6.92 -11.53
C ALA A 142 -4.36 6.96 -10.26
N ASP A 143 -5.60 7.41 -10.39
CA ASP A 143 -6.66 7.27 -9.40
C ASP A 143 -7.54 6.06 -9.78
N ILE A 144 -7.79 5.16 -8.84
CA ILE A 144 -8.65 3.98 -9.00
C ILE A 144 -9.93 4.21 -8.20
N ALA A 145 -11.07 4.36 -8.88
CA ALA A 145 -12.35 4.68 -8.27
C ALA A 145 -13.35 3.54 -8.35
N VAL A 146 -13.98 3.22 -7.21
CA VAL A 146 -14.95 2.13 -7.08
C VAL A 146 -16.11 2.54 -6.17
N LEU A 147 -17.22 1.79 -6.20
CA LEU A 147 -18.36 1.95 -5.27
C LEU A 147 -18.44 0.83 -4.23
N GLY A 148 -17.95 -0.36 -4.57
CA GLY A 148 -17.98 -1.54 -3.70
C GLY A 148 -17.48 -2.75 -4.48
N THR A 149 -16.19 -3.02 -4.41
CA THR A 149 -15.45 -3.80 -5.39
C THR A 149 -14.33 -4.56 -4.69
N GLU A 150 -14.00 -5.72 -5.21
CA GLU A 150 -12.84 -6.51 -4.80
C GLU A 150 -11.78 -6.45 -5.90
N PHE A 151 -10.62 -5.86 -5.62
CA PHE A 151 -9.57 -5.63 -6.62
C PHE A 151 -8.18 -5.52 -5.98
N GLY A 152 -7.16 -5.86 -6.76
CA GLY A 152 -5.76 -5.69 -6.42
C GLY A 152 -5.17 -4.46 -7.11
N VAL A 153 -4.24 -3.78 -6.44
CA VAL A 153 -3.43 -2.69 -7.00
C VAL A 153 -1.98 -2.95 -6.68
N ARG A 154 -1.11 -2.84 -7.69
CA ARG A 154 0.34 -2.90 -7.55
C ARG A 154 0.96 -1.68 -8.20
N VAL A 155 1.72 -0.90 -7.40
CA VAL A 155 2.32 0.37 -7.80
C VAL A 155 3.55 0.66 -6.93
N TYR A 156 4.62 -0.09 -7.11
CA TYR A 156 5.89 0.18 -6.45
C TYR A 156 6.59 1.38 -7.12
N LEU A 157 7.40 2.11 -6.35
CA LEU A 157 8.12 3.30 -6.84
C LEU A 157 9.16 2.94 -7.90
N GLU A 158 9.78 1.77 -7.77
CA GLU A 158 10.80 1.24 -8.66
C GLU A 158 10.23 0.65 -9.97
N GLU A 159 8.92 0.43 -10.02
CA GLU A 159 8.24 -0.11 -11.19
C GLU A 159 7.70 1.04 -12.06
N ASP A 160 7.84 0.93 -13.38
CA ASP A 160 7.33 1.95 -14.31
C ASP A 160 5.82 1.83 -14.55
N GLU A 161 5.20 0.75 -14.09
CA GLU A 161 3.81 0.42 -14.34
C GLU A 161 2.98 0.39 -13.04
N LEU A 162 1.70 0.74 -13.17
CA LEU A 162 0.66 0.41 -12.21
C LEU A 162 -0.17 -0.72 -12.79
N LEU A 163 -0.42 -1.75 -12.00
CA LEU A 163 -1.30 -2.86 -12.35
C LEU A 163 -2.54 -2.83 -11.46
N THR A 164 -3.72 -2.91 -12.05
CA THR A 164 -4.98 -3.06 -11.33
C THR A 164 -5.73 -4.28 -11.86
N THR A 165 -6.01 -5.25 -10.98
CA THR A 165 -6.71 -6.49 -11.33
C THR A 165 -8.07 -6.52 -10.64
N LEU A 166 -9.14 -6.72 -11.40
CA LEU A 166 -10.51 -6.75 -10.89
C LEU A 166 -11.00 -8.18 -10.65
N VAL A 167 -11.43 -8.44 -9.41
CA VAL A 167 -12.02 -9.73 -9.00
C VAL A 167 -13.54 -9.68 -9.05
N LYS A 168 -14.15 -8.61 -8.48
CA LYS A 168 -15.61 -8.48 -8.40
C LYS A 168 -16.02 -7.02 -8.40
N GLY A 169 -17.10 -6.70 -9.14
CA GLY A 169 -17.67 -5.36 -9.22
C GLY A 169 -17.26 -4.60 -10.48
N SER A 170 -16.88 -3.34 -10.36
CA SER A 170 -16.43 -2.48 -11.45
C SER A 170 -15.38 -1.50 -10.95
N VAL A 171 -14.35 -1.27 -11.72
CA VAL A 171 -13.27 -0.34 -11.44
C VAL A 171 -13.17 0.69 -12.56
N GLU A 172 -13.02 1.95 -12.18
CA GLU A 172 -12.68 3.05 -13.07
C GLU A 172 -11.25 3.49 -12.75
N VAL A 173 -10.33 3.34 -13.70
CA VAL A 173 -8.92 3.75 -13.59
C VAL A 173 -8.77 5.05 -14.37
N LYS A 174 -8.37 6.12 -13.69
CA LYS A 174 -8.17 7.45 -14.26
C LYS A 174 -6.71 7.83 -14.17
N SER A 175 -6.05 7.90 -15.32
CA SER A 175 -4.71 8.49 -15.48
C SER A 175 -4.80 9.95 -15.94
N ASP A 176 -3.66 10.62 -16.11
CA ASP A 176 -3.61 12.01 -16.59
C ASP A 176 -4.22 12.20 -17.99
N HIS A 177 -4.26 11.13 -18.79
CA HIS A 177 -4.62 11.20 -20.22
C HIS A 177 -5.89 10.43 -20.56
N ASP A 178 -6.33 9.49 -19.70
CA ASP A 178 -7.38 8.56 -20.09
C ASP A 178 -8.18 8.02 -18.88
N ILE A 179 -9.40 7.53 -19.16
CA ILE A 179 -10.26 6.87 -18.18
C ILE A 179 -10.66 5.51 -18.76
N HIS A 180 -10.25 4.44 -18.08
CA HIS A 180 -10.60 3.08 -18.45
C HIS A 180 -11.50 2.44 -17.40
N ARG A 181 -12.47 1.65 -17.86
CA ARG A 181 -13.28 0.79 -16.99
C ARG A 181 -12.94 -0.66 -17.29
N ILE A 182 -12.73 -1.42 -16.22
CA ILE A 182 -12.49 -2.86 -16.31
C ILE A 182 -13.61 -3.63 -15.64
N VAL A 183 -13.87 -4.83 -16.14
CA VAL A 183 -14.86 -5.78 -15.64
C VAL A 183 -14.16 -6.98 -14.99
N PRO A 184 -14.88 -7.80 -14.18
CA PRO A 184 -14.28 -8.93 -13.49
C PRO A 184 -13.49 -9.88 -14.40
N GLY A 185 -12.25 -10.19 -13.98
CA GLY A 185 -11.31 -11.00 -14.74
C GLY A 185 -10.36 -10.20 -15.64
N GLU A 186 -10.56 -8.88 -15.76
CA GLU A 186 -9.67 -7.99 -16.51
C GLU A 186 -8.62 -7.34 -15.61
N GLN A 187 -7.55 -6.89 -16.26
CA GLN A 187 -6.46 -6.13 -15.68
C GLN A 187 -6.22 -4.86 -16.50
N ALA A 188 -6.03 -3.74 -15.82
CA ALA A 188 -5.56 -2.51 -16.42
C ALA A 188 -4.09 -2.30 -16.07
N THR A 189 -3.30 -1.85 -17.06
CA THR A 189 -1.91 -1.44 -16.88
C THR A 189 -1.79 0.03 -17.26
N VAL A 190 -1.22 0.85 -16.35
CA VAL A 190 -0.90 2.25 -16.60
C VAL A 190 0.61 2.41 -16.55
N ALA A 191 1.24 2.64 -17.70
CA ALA A 191 2.68 2.88 -17.81
C ALA A 191 2.98 4.38 -17.75
N VAL A 192 4.11 4.75 -17.13
CA VAL A 192 4.62 6.12 -17.19
C VAL A 192 5.40 6.33 -18.48
N SER A 193 4.87 7.15 -19.37
CA SER A 193 5.62 7.60 -20.56
C SER A 193 6.72 8.59 -20.13
N TYR A 194 7.96 8.13 -20.01
CA TYR A 194 9.11 9.03 -19.94
C TYR A 194 9.36 9.60 -21.34
N THR A 195 8.90 10.80 -21.62
CA THR A 195 9.40 11.58 -22.75
C THR A 195 10.83 12.02 -22.42
N HIS A 196 11.81 11.26 -22.91
CA HIS A 196 13.19 11.72 -22.94
C HIS A 196 13.28 12.89 -23.92
N HIS A 197 13.25 14.13 -23.42
CA HIS A 197 13.78 15.26 -24.15
C HIS A 197 15.30 15.09 -24.24
N ARG A 198 15.78 14.44 -25.30
CA ARG A 198 17.17 14.57 -25.73
C ARG A 198 17.35 16.02 -26.15
N ALA A 199 18.01 16.80 -25.30
CA ALA A 199 18.61 18.06 -25.74
C ALA A 199 19.67 17.72 -26.80
N HIS A 200 19.39 18.06 -28.06
CA HIS A 200 20.41 18.13 -29.08
C HIS A 200 21.27 19.36 -28.76
N GLU A 201 22.39 19.17 -28.12
CA GLU A 201 23.48 20.15 -28.17
C GLU A 201 24.05 20.11 -29.60
N THR A 202 23.68 21.11 -30.38
CA THR A 202 24.33 21.43 -31.63
C THR A 202 25.60 22.20 -31.28
N LEU A 203 26.75 21.53 -31.29
CA LEU A 203 28.06 22.22 -31.31
C LEU A 203 28.21 22.84 -32.69
N ALA A 204 28.28 24.17 -32.68
CA ALA A 204 28.77 24.99 -33.80
C ALA A 204 30.26 25.24 -33.62
#